data_f369a53f09c80120c3c3a1d82a86977f
#
_entry.id   f369a53f09c80120c3c3a1d82a86977f
#
_cell.length_a   1.000
_cell.length_b   1.000
_cell.length_c   1.000
_cell.angle_alpha   90.00
_cell.angle_beta   90.00
_cell.angle_gamma   90.00
#
_symmetry.space_group_name_H-M   'P 1'
#
loop_
_entity.id
_entity.type
_entity.pdbx_description
1 polymer ?
#
loop_
_entity_poly.entity_id
_entity_poly.type
_entity_poly.pdbx_seq_one_letter_code
_entity_poly.pdbx_strand_id
1 'polypeptide(L)'
;MTAVISGCSFGSLNTAFADENDAVTKLDAVSILSRVLPAWNDAPVFDDTYDKTAAYYRSMKILDAEYNNVFMPEKPLTTEEFLVMLKRALDISAPDLFYDNQNIKWHYDQNEISAKYQSQIAFLSAVGVYNNSGYLHPKAIISQGMASYYVGLAIHAQDYGKRSKSGRLYNKRPPILMYHVIDTPSGPYPYVYVSEYNFEQQIKYFYDNGYTFLYPEEVSLADNIKKSVVITFDDGYTQTYEKALPILKRYNAKATLFMISDYIGTENYCTAEQLFEMSDSGVFRIYSHTQNHKNLTEISEEEVANEFAASNDTIYNITKREVTAVAYPYGSFNDAVLRQARRYYREAFSVVNKGRGSVYEIPRTTIDDSISILRFPLFLM
;
A
#
# COMPACT_ATOMS: atom_id res chain seq x y z
N MET A 1 -18.50 -43.87 15.24
CA MET A 1 -19.44 -42.84 14.79
C MET A 1 -18.59 -41.68 14.29
N THR A 2 -18.38 -41.60 13.01
CA THR A 2 -17.50 -40.65 12.31
C THR A 2 -18.38 -39.49 11.85
N ALA A 3 -18.21 -38.33 12.42
CA ALA A 3 -18.89 -37.11 11.97
C ALA A 3 -18.15 -36.55 10.77
N VAL A 4 -18.79 -36.60 9.62
CA VAL A 4 -18.36 -35.96 8.38
C VAL A 4 -18.72 -34.47 8.50
N ILE A 5 -17.71 -33.60 8.57
CA ILE A 5 -17.91 -32.18 8.44
C ILE A 5 -17.95 -31.89 6.93
N SER A 6 -19.16 -31.66 6.42
CA SER A 6 -19.38 -31.22 5.04
C SER A 6 -18.84 -29.81 4.89
N GLY A 7 -17.84 -29.64 3.98
CA GLY A 7 -17.32 -28.35 3.60
C GLY A 7 -18.40 -27.50 2.94
N CYS A 8 -18.66 -26.32 3.49
CA CYS A 8 -19.29 -25.24 2.76
C CYS A 8 -18.30 -24.74 1.70
N SER A 9 -18.58 -25.10 0.45
CA SER A 9 -17.94 -24.48 -0.71
C SER A 9 -18.30 -23.00 -0.70
N PHE A 10 -17.30 -22.15 -0.57
CA PHE A 10 -17.43 -20.76 -0.97
C PHE A 10 -17.76 -20.75 -2.45
N GLY A 11 -19.00 -20.35 -2.77
CA GLY A 11 -19.37 -20.06 -4.13
C GLY A 11 -18.36 -19.04 -4.67
N SER A 12 -17.68 -19.40 -5.75
CA SER A 12 -16.82 -18.51 -6.50
C SER A 12 -17.67 -17.31 -6.93
N LEU A 13 -17.53 -16.19 -6.23
CA LEU A 13 -17.85 -14.90 -6.80
C LEU A 13 -16.84 -14.72 -7.95
N ASN A 14 -17.30 -15.00 -9.17
CA ASN A 14 -16.64 -14.56 -10.38
C ASN A 14 -16.72 -13.03 -10.42
N THR A 15 -15.87 -12.37 -9.62
CA THR A 15 -15.51 -10.99 -9.89
C THR A 15 -14.56 -11.05 -11.07
N ALA A 16 -15.10 -10.88 -12.29
CA ALA A 16 -14.29 -10.37 -13.39
C ALA A 16 -13.63 -9.11 -12.81
N PHE A 17 -12.29 -9.10 -12.77
CA PHE A 17 -11.56 -8.00 -12.16
C PHE A 17 -11.96 -6.71 -12.85
N ALA A 18 -12.61 -5.86 -12.08
CA ALA A 18 -12.85 -4.49 -12.45
C ALA A 18 -11.49 -3.84 -12.69
N ASP A 19 -11.34 -3.11 -13.79
CA ASP A 19 -10.20 -2.22 -14.04
C ASP A 19 -9.98 -1.37 -12.78
N GLU A 20 -8.74 -1.04 -12.42
CA GLU A 20 -8.45 -0.16 -11.28
C GLU A 20 -9.22 1.18 -11.35
N ASN A 21 -9.66 1.54 -12.55
CA ASN A 21 -10.50 2.69 -12.84
C ASN A 21 -12.01 2.43 -12.68
N ASP A 22 -12.45 1.19 -12.48
CA ASP A 22 -13.86 0.90 -12.35
C ASP A 22 -14.44 1.51 -11.07
N ALA A 23 -15.69 1.97 -11.17
CA ALA A 23 -16.44 2.51 -10.05
C ALA A 23 -16.67 1.44 -8.97
N VAL A 24 -16.46 1.78 -7.71
CA VAL A 24 -16.79 0.93 -6.57
C VAL A 24 -18.29 1.00 -6.30
N THR A 25 -18.96 -0.13 -6.38
CA THR A 25 -20.35 -0.28 -5.92
C THR A 25 -20.42 -0.51 -4.41
N LYS A 26 -21.62 -0.46 -3.83
CA LYS A 26 -21.78 -0.81 -2.41
C LYS A 26 -21.41 -2.26 -2.11
N LEU A 27 -21.62 -3.17 -3.05
CA LEU A 27 -21.25 -4.58 -2.88
C LEU A 27 -19.72 -4.74 -2.94
N ASP A 28 -19.05 -4.05 -3.85
CA ASP A 28 -17.58 -4.05 -3.90
C ASP A 28 -16.98 -3.51 -2.61
N ALA A 29 -17.55 -2.44 -2.06
CA ALA A 29 -17.10 -1.85 -0.80
C ALA A 29 -17.17 -2.85 0.35
N VAL A 30 -18.19 -3.71 0.41
CA VAL A 30 -18.29 -4.80 1.41
C VAL A 30 -17.10 -5.75 1.30
N SER A 31 -16.76 -6.18 0.09
CA SER A 31 -15.61 -7.05 -0.16
C SER A 31 -14.28 -6.37 0.21
N ILE A 32 -14.09 -5.13 -0.19
CA ILE A 32 -12.87 -4.36 0.07
C ILE A 32 -12.70 -4.11 1.58
N LEU A 33 -13.77 -3.73 2.29
CA LEU A 33 -13.74 -3.46 3.73
C LEU A 33 -13.56 -4.72 4.59
N SER A 34 -13.84 -5.91 4.05
CA SER A 34 -13.58 -7.18 4.75
C SER A 34 -12.09 -7.36 5.13
N ARG A 35 -11.21 -6.64 4.46
CA ARG A 35 -9.76 -6.63 4.78
C ARG A 35 -9.43 -5.89 6.08
N VAL A 36 -10.30 -4.99 6.53
CA VAL A 36 -10.15 -4.20 7.76
C VAL A 36 -10.85 -4.88 8.93
N LEU A 37 -11.95 -5.57 8.65
CA LEU A 37 -12.82 -6.20 9.64
C LEU A 37 -12.44 -7.67 9.86
N PRO A 38 -12.62 -8.21 11.08
CA PRO A 38 -12.43 -9.63 11.32
C PRO A 38 -13.46 -10.47 10.54
N ALA A 39 -13.06 -11.68 10.13
CA ALA A 39 -13.96 -12.63 9.51
C ALA A 39 -15.11 -13.00 10.48
N TRP A 40 -16.33 -13.04 9.95
CA TRP A 40 -17.53 -13.37 10.72
C TRP A 40 -18.18 -14.65 10.22
N ASN A 41 -18.52 -15.55 11.14
CA ASN A 41 -19.07 -16.86 10.80
C ASN A 41 -20.60 -16.95 10.97
N ASP A 42 -21.24 -16.06 11.74
CA ASP A 42 -22.65 -16.12 12.13
C ASP A 42 -23.41 -14.82 11.81
N ALA A 43 -23.39 -14.37 10.54
CA ALA A 43 -24.12 -13.18 10.14
C ALA A 43 -25.65 -13.41 10.22
N PRO A 44 -26.43 -12.46 10.76
CA PRO A 44 -27.89 -12.54 10.74
C PRO A 44 -28.38 -12.54 9.29
N VAL A 45 -29.36 -13.36 9.00
CA VAL A 45 -30.03 -13.46 7.70
C VAL A 45 -31.11 -12.36 7.62
N PHE A 46 -31.01 -11.48 6.66
CA PHE A 46 -32.04 -10.49 6.32
C PHE A 46 -32.75 -10.93 5.03
N ASP A 47 -34.05 -10.73 4.96
CA ASP A 47 -34.88 -11.21 3.85
C ASP A 47 -34.59 -10.49 2.51
N ASP A 48 -33.95 -9.33 2.54
CA ASP A 48 -33.72 -8.45 1.39
C ASP A 48 -32.28 -8.41 0.90
N THR A 49 -31.37 -9.23 1.44
CA THR A 49 -29.96 -9.23 1.03
C THR A 49 -29.50 -10.62 0.59
N TYR A 50 -28.99 -10.68 -0.63
CA TYR A 50 -28.40 -11.88 -1.21
C TYR A 50 -27.03 -12.21 -0.60
N ASP A 51 -26.37 -11.23 0.05
CA ASP A 51 -25.04 -11.37 0.62
C ASP A 51 -25.07 -11.23 2.14
N LYS A 52 -24.69 -12.30 2.84
CA LYS A 52 -24.64 -12.33 4.31
C LYS A 52 -23.65 -11.33 4.90
N THR A 53 -22.56 -11.03 4.19
CA THR A 53 -21.54 -10.07 4.61
C THR A 53 -22.10 -8.65 4.55
N ALA A 54 -22.87 -8.34 3.50
CA ALA A 54 -23.54 -7.05 3.38
C ALA A 54 -24.59 -6.85 4.49
N ALA A 55 -25.38 -7.90 4.78
CA ALA A 55 -26.35 -7.90 5.89
C ALA A 55 -25.67 -7.65 7.24
N TYR A 56 -24.54 -8.31 7.49
CA TYR A 56 -23.74 -8.12 8.69
C TYR A 56 -23.21 -6.67 8.80
N TYR A 57 -22.62 -6.13 7.73
CA TYR A 57 -22.09 -4.76 7.76
C TYR A 57 -23.18 -3.70 7.96
N ARG A 58 -24.37 -3.97 7.47
CA ARG A 58 -25.54 -3.15 7.74
C ARG A 58 -25.93 -3.19 9.22
N SER A 59 -25.99 -4.39 9.83
CA SER A 59 -26.29 -4.55 11.26
C SER A 59 -25.28 -3.80 12.14
N MET A 60 -24.02 -3.73 11.72
CA MET A 60 -22.94 -2.99 12.38
C MET A 60 -22.94 -1.49 12.07
N LYS A 61 -23.95 -0.99 11.34
CA LYS A 61 -24.07 0.43 10.92
C LYS A 61 -22.91 0.94 10.07
N ILE A 62 -22.19 0.06 9.39
CA ILE A 62 -21.14 0.42 8.43
C ILE A 62 -21.77 0.95 7.15
N LEU A 63 -22.81 0.27 6.66
CA LEU A 63 -23.59 0.64 5.50
C LEU A 63 -24.78 1.50 5.91
N ASP A 64 -24.94 2.65 5.27
CA ASP A 64 -26.15 3.45 5.43
C ASP A 64 -27.33 2.73 4.74
N ALA A 65 -28.45 2.65 5.45
CA ALA A 65 -29.72 2.29 4.82
C ALA A 65 -30.18 3.47 3.97
N GLU A 66 -30.41 3.26 2.68
CA GLU A 66 -31.08 4.23 1.84
C GLU A 66 -32.58 4.19 2.06
N TYR A 67 -33.32 5.10 1.42
CA TYR A 67 -34.78 5.22 1.55
C TYR A 67 -35.45 3.84 1.56
N ASN A 68 -36.33 3.60 2.53
CA ASN A 68 -37.11 2.38 2.73
C ASN A 68 -36.31 1.08 3.01
N ASN A 69 -35.15 1.18 3.63
CA ASN A 69 -34.37 0.00 4.01
C ASN A 69 -33.78 -0.83 2.84
N VAL A 70 -33.62 -0.26 1.66
CA VAL A 70 -33.07 -0.92 0.47
C VAL A 70 -31.56 -0.78 0.43
N PHE A 71 -30.83 -1.86 0.17
CA PHE A 71 -29.37 -1.89 0.15
C PHE A 71 -28.77 -1.28 -1.11
N MET A 72 -29.39 -1.44 -2.28
CA MET A 72 -28.90 -1.00 -3.60
C MET A 72 -27.45 -1.47 -3.88
N PRO A 73 -27.19 -2.75 -4.03
CA PRO A 73 -25.83 -3.31 -4.13
C PRO A 73 -25.01 -2.72 -5.29
N GLU A 74 -25.64 -2.42 -6.41
CA GLU A 74 -24.99 -1.93 -7.64
C GLU A 74 -24.81 -0.39 -7.68
N LYS A 75 -25.22 0.32 -6.62
CA LYS A 75 -25.05 1.78 -6.61
C LYS A 75 -23.58 2.16 -6.45
N PRO A 76 -22.99 2.93 -7.38
CA PRO A 76 -21.65 3.47 -7.22
C PRO A 76 -21.55 4.38 -5.99
N LEU A 77 -20.42 4.31 -5.31
CA LEU A 77 -20.10 5.13 -4.13
C LEU A 77 -19.28 6.34 -4.51
N THR A 78 -19.57 7.47 -3.87
CA THR A 78 -18.66 8.61 -3.89
C THR A 78 -17.48 8.38 -2.94
N THR A 79 -16.41 9.14 -3.12
CA THR A 79 -15.23 9.09 -2.24
C THR A 79 -15.61 9.33 -0.78
N GLU A 80 -16.46 10.34 -0.49
CA GLU A 80 -16.88 10.62 0.89
C GLU A 80 -17.74 9.50 1.50
N GLU A 81 -18.62 8.86 0.72
CA GLU A 81 -19.44 7.74 1.20
C GLU A 81 -18.56 6.53 1.56
N PHE A 82 -17.60 6.19 0.70
CA PHE A 82 -16.66 5.09 0.98
C PHE A 82 -15.80 5.38 2.21
N LEU A 83 -15.24 6.58 2.34
CA LEU A 83 -14.43 6.95 3.50
C LEU A 83 -15.21 6.89 4.81
N VAL A 84 -16.49 7.27 4.80
CA VAL A 84 -17.35 7.12 5.99
C VAL A 84 -17.57 5.66 6.36
N MET A 85 -17.78 4.79 5.37
CA MET A 85 -17.88 3.34 5.61
C MET A 85 -16.57 2.79 6.20
N LEU A 86 -15.42 3.20 5.66
CA LEU A 86 -14.10 2.83 6.15
C LEU A 86 -13.88 3.30 7.60
N LYS A 87 -14.26 4.54 7.92
CA LYS A 87 -14.18 5.06 9.30
C LYS A 87 -15.02 4.23 10.27
N ARG A 88 -16.24 3.87 9.90
CA ARG A 88 -17.13 3.03 10.72
C ARG A 88 -16.55 1.61 10.91
N ALA A 89 -15.91 1.06 9.88
CA ALA A 89 -15.20 -0.21 9.98
C ALA A 89 -14.02 -0.12 10.96
N LEU A 90 -13.27 1.00 10.94
CA LEU A 90 -12.20 1.26 11.89
C LEU A 90 -12.69 1.41 13.33
N ASP A 91 -13.85 2.00 13.58
CA ASP A 91 -14.43 2.10 14.93
C ASP A 91 -14.67 0.73 15.56
N ILE A 92 -14.97 -0.27 14.74
CA ILE A 92 -15.21 -1.64 15.18
C ILE A 92 -13.90 -2.40 15.37
N SER A 93 -13.02 -2.32 14.38
CA SER A 93 -11.78 -3.12 14.33
C SER A 93 -10.64 -2.55 15.15
N ALA A 94 -10.66 -1.24 15.40
CA ALA A 94 -9.67 -0.50 16.18
C ALA A 94 -10.34 0.58 17.06
N PRO A 95 -11.20 0.21 18.03
CA PRO A 95 -11.99 1.16 18.83
C PRO A 95 -11.12 2.09 19.65
N ASP A 96 -9.89 1.71 19.89
CA ASP A 96 -8.90 2.48 20.65
C ASP A 96 -7.99 3.34 19.78
N LEU A 97 -8.26 3.45 18.47
CA LEU A 97 -7.50 4.31 17.59
C LEU A 97 -7.76 5.78 17.98
N PHE A 98 -6.75 6.40 18.56
CA PHE A 98 -6.82 7.77 19.06
C PHE A 98 -6.14 8.74 18.10
N TYR A 99 -6.67 9.96 18.00
CA TYR A 99 -6.07 11.03 17.24
C TYR A 99 -6.07 12.35 18.03
N ASP A 100 -5.10 13.21 17.71
CA ASP A 100 -5.05 14.57 18.22
C ASP A 100 -5.72 15.52 17.21
N ASN A 101 -6.73 16.26 17.67
CA ASN A 101 -7.45 17.24 16.84
C ASN A 101 -6.56 18.33 16.23
N GLN A 102 -5.36 18.56 16.77
CA GLN A 102 -4.41 19.54 16.24
C GLN A 102 -3.77 19.10 14.91
N ASN A 103 -3.92 17.83 14.54
CA ASN A 103 -3.34 17.24 13.34
C ASN A 103 -4.27 17.17 12.13
N ILE A 104 -5.50 17.72 12.23
CA ILE A 104 -6.43 17.75 11.11
C ILE A 104 -5.91 18.74 10.07
N LYS A 105 -5.60 18.23 8.88
CA LYS A 105 -5.33 19.05 7.71
C LYS A 105 -6.53 18.99 6.77
N TRP A 106 -6.89 20.14 6.24
CA TRP A 106 -8.02 20.28 5.35
C TRP A 106 -7.57 20.30 3.90
N HIS A 107 -8.34 19.66 3.02
CA HIS A 107 -8.17 19.71 1.57
C HIS A 107 -8.59 21.06 0.98
N TYR A 108 -8.14 21.37 -0.23
CA TYR A 108 -8.59 22.55 -0.96
C TYR A 108 -10.09 22.53 -1.23
N ASP A 109 -10.69 21.34 -1.38
CA ASP A 109 -12.12 21.10 -1.63
C ASP A 109 -12.89 20.64 -0.38
N GLN A 110 -12.38 20.91 0.81
CA GLN A 110 -13.04 20.54 2.08
C GLN A 110 -14.49 21.03 2.20
N ASN A 111 -14.81 22.17 1.57
CA ASN A 111 -16.13 22.75 1.59
C ASN A 111 -17.15 21.94 0.76
N GLU A 112 -16.69 21.05 -0.12
CA GLU A 112 -17.51 20.12 -0.89
C GLU A 112 -17.91 18.88 -0.09
N ILE A 113 -17.22 18.59 1.03
CA ILE A 113 -17.56 17.49 1.92
C ILE A 113 -18.92 17.75 2.55
N SER A 114 -19.83 16.79 2.46
CA SER A 114 -21.14 16.88 3.10
C SER A 114 -20.99 17.11 4.60
N ALA A 115 -21.73 18.07 5.15
CA ALA A 115 -21.65 18.47 6.57
C ALA A 115 -21.78 17.28 7.54
N LYS A 116 -22.64 16.31 7.21
CA LYS A 116 -22.83 15.08 7.98
C LYS A 116 -21.61 14.15 8.02
N TYR A 117 -20.63 14.32 7.10
CA TYR A 117 -19.44 13.46 6.96
C TYR A 117 -18.15 14.13 7.38
N GLN A 118 -18.15 15.44 7.65
CA GLN A 118 -16.93 16.20 7.97
C GLN A 118 -16.15 15.63 9.16
N SER A 119 -16.82 15.23 10.24
CA SER A 119 -16.15 14.71 11.44
C SER A 119 -15.48 13.34 11.18
N GLN A 120 -16.11 12.47 10.40
CA GLN A 120 -15.57 11.15 10.05
C GLN A 120 -14.34 11.29 9.14
N ILE A 121 -14.43 12.17 8.15
CA ILE A 121 -13.33 12.42 7.21
C ILE A 121 -12.18 13.14 7.92
N ALA A 122 -12.47 14.08 8.82
CA ALA A 122 -11.46 14.71 9.66
C ALA A 122 -10.70 13.69 10.52
N PHE A 123 -11.41 12.70 11.09
CA PHE A 123 -10.79 11.61 11.84
C PHE A 123 -9.81 10.82 10.97
N LEU A 124 -10.24 10.39 9.77
CA LEU A 124 -9.40 9.61 8.87
C LEU A 124 -8.14 10.37 8.44
N SER A 125 -8.27 11.69 8.24
CA SER A 125 -7.12 12.57 8.01
C SER A 125 -6.15 12.57 9.21
N ALA A 126 -6.68 12.74 10.40
CA ALA A 126 -5.87 12.84 11.61
C ALA A 126 -5.10 11.55 11.94
N VAL A 127 -5.66 10.39 11.59
CA VAL A 127 -5.00 9.08 11.75
C VAL A 127 -4.17 8.65 10.54
N GLY A 128 -4.06 9.49 9.51
CA GLY A 128 -3.21 9.23 8.34
C GLY A 128 -3.80 8.27 7.31
N VAL A 129 -5.12 8.02 7.34
CA VAL A 129 -5.78 7.13 6.39
C VAL A 129 -5.98 7.77 5.04
N TYR A 130 -6.03 9.07 4.95
CA TYR A 130 -5.94 9.76 3.69
C TYR A 130 -5.06 11.00 3.78
N ASN A 131 -4.58 11.40 2.61
CA ASN A 131 -3.60 12.44 2.47
C ASN A 131 -4.24 13.82 2.23
N ASN A 132 -3.61 14.86 2.78
CA ASN A 132 -4.13 16.24 2.84
C ASN A 132 -3.49 17.19 1.83
N SER A 133 -2.68 16.72 0.90
CA SER A 133 -1.93 17.57 -0.02
C SER A 133 -2.64 17.76 -1.36
N GLY A 134 -3.91 18.13 -1.38
CA GLY A 134 -4.56 18.33 -2.65
C GLY A 134 -6.08 18.32 -2.56
N TYR A 135 -6.69 17.80 -3.61
CA TYR A 135 -8.13 17.64 -3.70
C TYR A 135 -8.55 16.23 -3.30
N LEU A 136 -9.56 16.13 -2.43
CA LEU A 136 -10.17 14.85 -2.04
C LEU A 136 -11.14 14.34 -3.11
N HIS A 137 -11.74 15.27 -3.88
CA HIS A 137 -12.85 14.99 -4.79
C HIS A 137 -14.00 14.22 -4.12
N PRO A 138 -14.59 14.75 -3.03
CA PRO A 138 -15.50 13.99 -2.17
C PRO A 138 -16.76 13.53 -2.90
N LYS A 139 -17.19 14.23 -3.94
CA LYS A 139 -18.37 13.90 -4.76
C LYS A 139 -18.06 13.02 -5.97
N ALA A 140 -16.79 12.83 -6.30
CA ALA A 140 -16.43 11.94 -7.39
C ALA A 140 -16.70 10.47 -7.01
N ILE A 141 -17.09 9.67 -7.99
CA ILE A 141 -17.20 8.21 -7.82
C ILE A 141 -15.81 7.66 -7.54
N ILE A 142 -15.69 6.87 -6.47
CA ILE A 142 -14.41 6.27 -6.09
C ILE A 142 -14.10 5.07 -6.99
N SER A 143 -12.83 4.95 -7.40
CA SER A 143 -12.35 3.78 -8.15
C SER A 143 -11.90 2.63 -7.24
N GLN A 144 -11.81 1.42 -7.79
CA GLN A 144 -11.32 0.23 -7.10
C GLN A 144 -9.90 0.44 -6.53
N GLY A 145 -9.01 1.05 -7.32
CA GLY A 145 -7.65 1.37 -6.92
C GLY A 145 -7.61 2.31 -5.71
N MET A 146 -8.40 3.41 -5.75
CA MET A 146 -8.47 4.37 -4.65
C MET A 146 -9.05 3.76 -3.37
N ALA A 147 -10.10 2.96 -3.48
CA ALA A 147 -10.71 2.29 -2.34
C ALA A 147 -9.73 1.30 -1.68
N SER A 148 -9.03 0.51 -2.48
CA SER A 148 -7.99 -0.42 -2.00
C SER A 148 -6.83 0.31 -1.33
N TYR A 149 -6.41 1.45 -1.86
CA TYR A 149 -5.39 2.31 -1.27
C TYR A 149 -5.81 2.82 0.12
N TYR A 150 -7.00 3.41 0.26
CA TYR A 150 -7.47 3.89 1.56
C TYR A 150 -7.60 2.77 2.60
N VAL A 151 -8.01 1.57 2.19
CA VAL A 151 -8.03 0.40 3.08
C VAL A 151 -6.62 -0.01 3.50
N GLY A 152 -5.65 0.03 2.61
CA GLY A 152 -4.24 -0.20 2.95
C GLY A 152 -3.73 0.75 4.03
N LEU A 153 -4.01 2.05 3.88
CA LEU A 153 -3.67 3.07 4.89
C LEU A 153 -4.41 2.85 6.22
N ALA A 154 -5.68 2.42 6.17
CA ALA A 154 -6.45 2.11 7.38
C ALA A 154 -5.88 0.91 8.15
N ILE A 155 -5.44 -0.14 7.46
CA ILE A 155 -4.75 -1.29 8.06
C ILE A 155 -3.44 -0.80 8.73
N HIS A 156 -2.69 0.05 8.06
CA HIS A 156 -1.48 0.64 8.63
C HIS A 156 -1.77 1.46 9.90
N ALA A 157 -2.82 2.30 9.88
CA ALA A 157 -3.22 3.10 11.05
C ALA A 157 -3.67 2.20 12.23
N GLN A 158 -4.40 1.10 11.97
CA GLN A 158 -4.76 0.11 13.00
C GLN A 158 -3.53 -0.51 13.66
N ASP A 159 -2.56 -0.91 12.86
CA ASP A 159 -1.33 -1.54 13.36
C ASP A 159 -0.50 -0.55 14.16
N TYR A 160 -0.43 0.71 13.74
CA TYR A 160 0.24 1.77 14.49
C TYR A 160 -0.42 2.01 15.85
N GLY A 161 -1.75 2.10 15.88
CA GLY A 161 -2.51 2.26 17.14
C GLY A 161 -2.32 1.11 18.14
N LYS A 162 -2.28 -0.12 17.66
CA LYS A 162 -2.00 -1.31 18.48
C LYS A 162 -0.58 -1.31 19.03
N ARG A 163 0.40 -0.82 18.29
CA ARG A 163 1.82 -0.75 18.69
C ARG A 163 2.09 0.30 19.74
N SER A 164 1.48 1.47 19.64
CA SER A 164 1.66 2.56 20.61
C SER A 164 1.19 2.18 22.02
N LYS A 165 0.19 1.29 22.14
CA LYS A 165 -0.30 0.80 23.43
C LYS A 165 0.46 -0.40 23.99
N SER A 166 1.01 -1.28 23.17
CA SER A 166 1.64 -2.52 23.63
C SER A 166 3.08 -2.36 24.11
N GLY A 167 3.73 -1.22 23.84
CA GLY A 167 5.15 -0.99 24.21
C GLY A 167 6.13 -2.05 23.67
N ARG A 168 5.68 -2.98 22.84
CA ARG A 168 6.49 -4.05 22.26
C ARG A 168 7.03 -3.65 20.91
N LEU A 169 8.16 -3.14 20.92
CA LEU A 169 9.37 -3.30 20.13
C LEU A 169 9.24 -4.13 18.83
N TYR A 170 8.87 -3.43 17.77
CA TYR A 170 9.43 -3.75 16.45
C TYR A 170 10.86 -3.17 16.36
N ASN A 171 11.67 -3.47 17.35
CA ASN A 171 12.92 -2.76 17.64
C ASN A 171 14.13 -3.38 16.95
N LYS A 172 14.00 -3.89 15.72
CA LYS A 172 15.21 -4.45 15.08
C LYS A 172 15.32 -4.24 13.57
N ARG A 173 14.42 -3.48 12.96
CA ARG A 173 14.55 -3.18 11.53
C ARG A 173 14.54 -1.67 11.31
N PRO A 174 15.35 -1.15 10.39
CA PRO A 174 15.27 0.25 10.00
C PRO A 174 13.93 0.53 9.33
N PRO A 175 13.44 1.77 9.33
CA PRO A 175 12.32 2.16 8.49
C PRO A 175 12.66 1.86 7.02
N ILE A 176 11.69 1.27 6.32
CA ILE A 176 11.80 0.94 4.90
C ILE A 176 10.72 1.75 4.19
N LEU A 177 11.14 2.74 3.41
CA LEU A 177 10.27 3.71 2.77
C LEU A 177 10.03 3.33 1.31
N MET A 178 8.79 3.44 0.88
CA MET A 178 8.36 3.12 -0.48
C MET A 178 7.87 4.38 -1.20
N TYR A 179 8.56 4.72 -2.27
CA TYR A 179 8.24 5.80 -3.21
C TYR A 179 7.86 5.20 -4.57
N HIS A 180 7.25 6.00 -5.44
CA HIS A 180 7.00 5.64 -6.84
C HIS A 180 7.49 6.77 -7.76
N VAL A 181 6.74 7.86 -7.88
CA VAL A 181 7.05 8.95 -8.80
C VAL A 181 7.58 10.17 -8.05
N ILE A 182 8.75 10.67 -8.44
CA ILE A 182 9.28 11.93 -7.92
C ILE A 182 8.95 13.04 -8.91
N ASP A 183 7.78 13.64 -8.72
CA ASP A 183 7.28 14.75 -9.55
C ASP A 183 6.17 15.52 -8.83
N THR A 184 5.73 16.62 -9.45
CA THR A 184 4.52 17.33 -9.00
C THR A 184 3.32 16.39 -9.12
N PRO A 185 2.52 16.20 -8.05
CA PRO A 185 1.35 15.35 -8.11
C PRO A 185 0.43 15.71 -9.26
N SER A 186 0.10 14.73 -10.09
CA SER A 186 -0.74 14.93 -11.28
C SER A 186 -1.53 13.66 -11.60
N GLY A 187 -2.59 13.79 -12.39
CA GLY A 187 -3.40 12.65 -12.83
C GLY A 187 -4.27 12.04 -11.73
N PRO A 188 -4.84 10.85 -11.99
CA PRO A 188 -5.84 10.22 -11.12
C PRO A 188 -5.25 9.60 -9.83
N TYR A 189 -3.93 9.42 -9.75
CA TYR A 189 -3.25 8.75 -8.63
C TYR A 189 -2.21 9.66 -7.95
N PRO A 190 -2.61 10.82 -7.38
CA PRO A 190 -1.67 11.78 -6.78
C PRO A 190 -0.90 11.19 -5.58
N TYR A 191 -1.37 10.12 -4.99
CA TYR A 191 -0.80 9.45 -3.83
C TYR A 191 0.45 8.60 -4.13
N VAL A 192 0.79 8.38 -5.40
CA VAL A 192 2.07 7.75 -5.79
C VAL A 192 3.18 8.78 -6.02
N TYR A 193 2.84 10.07 -5.95
CA TYR A 193 3.77 11.15 -6.20
C TYR A 193 4.36 11.73 -4.92
N VAL A 194 5.62 12.10 -5.00
CA VAL A 194 6.31 12.97 -4.05
C VAL A 194 7.00 14.06 -4.85
N SER A 195 6.75 15.33 -4.54
CA SER A 195 7.44 16.42 -5.23
C SER A 195 8.96 16.33 -5.02
N GLU A 196 9.72 16.76 -6.01
CA GLU A 196 11.18 16.75 -5.95
C GLU A 196 11.70 17.50 -4.72
N TYR A 197 11.05 18.62 -4.38
CA TYR A 197 11.36 19.38 -3.17
C TYR A 197 11.15 18.55 -1.89
N ASN A 198 9.99 17.94 -1.73
CA ASN A 198 9.70 17.14 -0.53
C ASN A 198 10.61 15.92 -0.43
N PHE A 199 10.86 15.24 -1.54
CA PHE A 199 11.80 14.12 -1.58
C PHE A 199 13.20 14.57 -1.11
N GLU A 200 13.73 15.67 -1.67
CA GLU A 200 15.03 16.21 -1.26
C GLU A 200 15.06 16.56 0.23
N GLN A 201 14.00 17.19 0.78
CA GLN A 201 13.94 17.50 2.21
C GLN A 201 13.92 16.24 3.09
N GLN A 202 13.26 15.16 2.64
CA GLN A 202 13.22 13.88 3.35
C GLN A 202 14.59 13.18 3.35
N ILE A 203 15.28 13.16 2.21
CA ILE A 203 16.63 12.60 2.11
C ILE A 203 17.62 13.44 2.95
N LYS A 204 17.53 14.78 2.84
CA LYS A 204 18.33 15.71 3.66
C LYS A 204 18.12 15.49 5.16
N TYR A 205 16.87 15.25 5.60
CA TYR A 205 16.59 14.94 7.00
C TYR A 205 17.39 13.74 7.49
N PHE A 206 17.43 12.65 6.73
CA PHE A 206 18.22 11.47 7.11
C PHE A 206 19.71 11.79 7.17
N TYR A 207 20.21 12.50 6.15
CA TYR A 207 21.61 12.89 6.07
C TYR A 207 22.02 13.78 7.27
N ASP A 208 21.29 14.86 7.54
CA ASP A 208 21.56 15.80 8.63
C ASP A 208 21.48 15.16 10.02
N ASN A 209 20.63 14.14 10.18
CA ASN A 209 20.48 13.40 11.42
C ASN A 209 21.40 12.18 11.54
N GLY A 210 22.33 11.99 10.62
CA GLY A 210 23.33 10.93 10.66
C GLY A 210 22.76 9.51 10.50
N TYR A 211 21.73 9.35 9.66
CA TYR A 211 21.22 8.03 9.29
C TYR A 211 22.14 7.37 8.26
N THR A 212 22.24 6.04 8.37
CA THR A 212 22.92 5.19 7.37
C THR A 212 21.89 4.70 6.36
N PHE A 213 22.11 4.99 5.08
CA PHE A 213 21.28 4.44 4.00
C PHE A 213 21.73 3.02 3.67
N LEU A 214 20.77 2.08 3.72
CA LEU A 214 21.02 0.65 3.50
C LEU A 214 20.34 0.15 2.24
N TYR A 215 20.93 -0.84 1.60
CA TYR A 215 20.20 -1.70 0.67
C TYR A 215 19.38 -2.76 1.43
N PRO A 216 18.38 -3.37 0.79
CA PRO A 216 17.58 -4.44 1.38
C PRO A 216 18.40 -5.56 1.99
N GLU A 217 19.40 -6.07 1.28
CA GLU A 217 20.29 -7.13 1.74
C GLU A 217 21.11 -6.77 2.98
N GLU A 218 21.23 -5.51 3.29
CA GLU A 218 21.96 -5.01 4.47
C GLU A 218 21.04 -4.88 5.70
N VAL A 219 19.72 -5.09 5.56
CA VAL A 219 18.72 -4.93 6.65
C VAL A 219 19.01 -5.87 7.81
N SER A 220 19.51 -7.08 7.54
CA SER A 220 19.91 -8.05 8.58
C SER A 220 21.06 -7.54 9.43
N LEU A 221 21.85 -6.60 8.92
CA LEU A 221 22.98 -5.97 9.61
C LEU A 221 22.55 -4.79 10.48
N ALA A 222 21.31 -4.30 10.28
CA ALA A 222 20.79 -3.08 10.94
C ALA A 222 20.62 -3.26 12.47
N ASP A 223 20.57 -4.46 12.99
CA ASP A 223 20.52 -4.72 14.44
C ASP A 223 21.70 -4.07 15.19
N ASN A 224 22.80 -3.84 14.52
CA ASN A 224 24.02 -3.22 15.05
C ASN A 224 24.19 -1.77 14.59
N ILE A 225 23.32 -1.26 13.71
CA ILE A 225 23.40 0.09 13.14
C ILE A 225 22.30 0.97 13.75
N LYS A 226 22.70 1.83 14.66
CA LYS A 226 21.82 2.86 15.20
C LYS A 226 21.54 3.90 14.11
N LYS A 227 20.28 4.25 13.89
CA LYS A 227 19.84 5.18 12.83
C LYS A 227 20.19 4.71 11.42
N SER A 228 19.39 3.85 10.88
CA SER A 228 19.46 3.43 9.49
C SER A 228 18.10 3.55 8.81
N VAL A 229 18.09 3.59 7.48
CA VAL A 229 16.91 3.70 6.63
C VAL A 229 17.13 2.97 5.32
N VAL A 230 16.07 2.36 4.79
CA VAL A 230 16.04 1.79 3.43
C VAL A 230 15.10 2.63 2.58
N ILE A 231 15.59 3.15 1.47
CA ILE A 231 14.81 3.89 0.48
C ILE A 231 14.50 2.96 -0.67
N THR A 232 13.21 2.77 -0.98
CA THR A 232 12.78 1.94 -2.11
C THR A 232 11.87 2.73 -3.04
N PHE A 233 11.94 2.40 -4.32
CA PHE A 233 11.07 2.88 -5.37
C PHE A 233 10.43 1.68 -6.05
N ASP A 234 9.17 1.79 -6.43
CA ASP A 234 8.47 0.75 -7.19
C ASP A 234 8.23 1.19 -8.64
N ASP A 235 7.83 0.25 -9.48
CA ASP A 235 7.42 0.34 -10.87
C ASP A 235 8.55 0.63 -11.87
N GLY A 236 9.41 1.57 -11.61
CA GLY A 236 10.52 1.90 -12.52
C GLY A 236 10.29 3.14 -13.38
N TYR A 237 9.51 4.10 -12.88
CA TYR A 237 9.29 5.37 -13.57
C TYR A 237 10.58 6.13 -13.87
N THR A 238 10.62 6.80 -15.03
CA THR A 238 11.82 7.52 -15.53
C THR A 238 12.26 8.66 -14.59
N GLN A 239 11.32 9.24 -13.81
CA GLN A 239 11.63 10.27 -12.80
C GLN A 239 12.53 9.74 -11.67
N THR A 240 12.59 8.44 -11.45
CA THR A 240 13.56 7.84 -10.51
C THR A 240 14.99 8.07 -10.98
N TYR A 241 15.24 7.96 -12.28
CA TYR A 241 16.53 8.28 -12.89
C TYR A 241 16.76 9.79 -12.99
N GLU A 242 15.78 10.54 -13.51
CA GLU A 242 15.97 11.96 -13.87
C GLU A 242 16.03 12.87 -12.63
N LYS A 243 15.25 12.57 -11.59
CA LYS A 243 15.07 13.44 -10.41
C LYS A 243 15.62 12.82 -9.13
N ALA A 244 15.28 11.57 -8.82
CA ALA A 244 15.72 10.96 -7.57
C ALA A 244 17.22 10.63 -7.54
N LEU A 245 17.80 10.09 -8.61
CA LEU A 245 19.22 9.73 -8.65
C LEU A 245 20.16 10.93 -8.40
N PRO A 246 19.97 12.12 -8.99
CA PRO A 246 20.81 13.29 -8.69
C PRO A 246 20.73 13.71 -7.22
N ILE A 247 19.55 13.67 -6.62
CA ILE A 247 19.36 14.00 -5.20
C ILE A 247 20.08 12.97 -4.33
N LEU A 248 19.88 11.68 -4.57
CA LEU A 248 20.52 10.61 -3.81
C LEU A 248 22.05 10.68 -3.89
N LYS A 249 22.60 10.97 -5.08
CA LYS A 249 24.06 11.21 -5.26
C LYS A 249 24.56 12.36 -4.41
N ARG A 250 23.83 13.46 -4.33
CA ARG A 250 24.21 14.67 -3.55
C ARG A 250 24.38 14.35 -2.06
N TYR A 251 23.54 13.48 -1.51
CA TYR A 251 23.57 13.11 -0.10
C TYR A 251 24.27 11.77 0.17
N ASN A 252 24.97 11.22 -0.83
CA ASN A 252 25.60 9.89 -0.73
C ASN A 252 24.63 8.81 -0.19
N ALA A 253 23.39 8.88 -0.63
CA ALA A 253 22.30 8.01 -0.19
C ALA A 253 22.17 6.78 -1.10
N LYS A 254 21.94 5.62 -0.50
CA LYS A 254 21.62 4.38 -1.22
C LYS A 254 20.11 4.26 -1.39
N ALA A 255 19.67 3.63 -2.49
CA ALA A 255 18.27 3.30 -2.73
C ALA A 255 18.13 1.98 -3.50
N THR A 256 16.91 1.48 -3.58
CA THR A 256 16.55 0.29 -4.37
C THR A 256 15.41 0.64 -5.30
N LEU A 257 15.47 0.19 -6.54
CA LEU A 257 14.36 0.23 -7.48
C LEU A 257 13.84 -1.19 -7.71
N PHE A 258 12.58 -1.42 -7.42
CA PHE A 258 11.84 -2.61 -7.81
C PHE A 258 11.20 -2.35 -9.16
N MET A 259 11.74 -2.96 -10.22
CA MET A 259 11.41 -2.69 -11.61
C MET A 259 10.42 -3.71 -12.17
N ILE A 260 9.36 -3.24 -12.82
CA ILE A 260 8.48 -4.06 -13.66
C ILE A 260 9.21 -4.32 -14.98
N SER A 261 9.66 -5.55 -15.20
CA SER A 261 10.62 -5.79 -16.29
C SER A 261 10.05 -5.62 -17.70
N ASP A 262 8.76 -5.86 -17.92
CA ASP A 262 8.10 -5.64 -19.21
C ASP A 262 7.90 -4.15 -19.55
N TYR A 263 8.04 -3.26 -18.56
CA TYR A 263 7.88 -1.82 -18.78
C TYR A 263 9.19 -1.11 -19.13
N ILE A 264 10.33 -1.83 -19.08
CA ILE A 264 11.64 -1.27 -19.42
C ILE A 264 11.64 -0.70 -20.86
N GLY A 265 11.95 0.59 -20.98
CA GLY A 265 12.00 1.29 -22.26
C GLY A 265 10.65 1.66 -22.86
N THR A 266 9.54 1.40 -22.17
CA THR A 266 8.24 1.92 -22.56
C THR A 266 8.07 3.38 -22.13
N GLU A 267 7.02 4.05 -22.60
CA GLU A 267 6.76 5.46 -22.28
C GLU A 267 6.65 5.66 -20.76
N ASN A 268 7.31 6.67 -20.23
CA ASN A 268 7.40 7.04 -18.81
C ASN A 268 8.19 6.09 -17.89
N TYR A 269 8.80 5.02 -18.42
CA TYR A 269 9.61 4.08 -17.64
C TYR A 269 11.08 4.13 -18.03
N CYS A 270 11.96 3.76 -17.08
CA CYS A 270 13.39 3.73 -17.29
C CYS A 270 13.80 2.82 -18.47
N THR A 271 14.77 3.29 -19.27
CA THR A 271 15.38 2.45 -20.30
C THR A 271 16.42 1.49 -19.71
N ALA A 272 16.84 0.51 -20.48
CA ALA A 272 17.89 -0.43 -20.08
C ALA A 272 19.22 0.30 -19.76
N GLU A 273 19.56 1.32 -20.55
CA GLU A 273 20.75 2.14 -20.36
C GLU A 273 20.66 2.93 -19.02
N GLN A 274 19.51 3.54 -18.74
CA GLN A 274 19.27 4.25 -17.47
C GLN A 274 19.38 3.30 -16.26
N LEU A 275 18.80 2.11 -16.34
CA LEU A 275 18.91 1.11 -15.27
C LEU A 275 20.36 0.63 -15.07
N PHE A 276 21.09 0.44 -16.14
CA PHE A 276 22.53 0.11 -16.08
C PHE A 276 23.31 1.22 -15.37
N GLU A 277 23.14 2.49 -15.79
CA GLU A 277 23.80 3.63 -15.16
C GLU A 277 23.44 3.82 -13.69
N MET A 278 22.18 3.63 -13.32
CA MET A 278 21.72 3.65 -11.92
C MET A 278 22.46 2.59 -11.09
N SER A 279 22.51 1.36 -11.61
CA SER A 279 23.16 0.24 -10.94
C SER A 279 24.67 0.40 -10.85
N ASP A 280 25.32 0.87 -11.92
CA ASP A 280 26.78 1.08 -11.99
C ASP A 280 27.24 2.25 -11.11
N SER A 281 26.38 3.26 -10.92
CA SER A 281 26.66 4.41 -10.02
C SER A 281 26.88 3.99 -8.56
N GLY A 282 26.50 2.79 -8.16
CA GLY A 282 26.53 2.33 -6.78
C GLY A 282 25.50 2.99 -5.86
N VAL A 283 24.60 3.83 -6.41
CA VAL A 283 23.48 4.43 -5.66
C VAL A 283 22.28 3.51 -5.60
N PHE A 284 22.00 2.80 -6.70
CA PHE A 284 20.83 1.93 -6.79
C PHE A 284 21.19 0.44 -6.83
N ARG A 285 20.37 -0.37 -6.16
CA ARG A 285 20.12 -1.77 -6.51
C ARG A 285 18.84 -1.84 -7.32
N ILE A 286 18.88 -2.62 -8.40
CA ILE A 286 17.70 -2.85 -9.25
C ILE A 286 17.23 -4.27 -8.99
N TYR A 287 16.00 -4.42 -8.47
CA TYR A 287 15.39 -5.68 -8.11
C TYR A 287 14.04 -5.85 -8.76
N SER A 288 13.41 -6.99 -8.55
CA SER A 288 12.18 -7.38 -9.24
C SER A 288 10.92 -6.74 -8.65
N HIS A 289 10.07 -6.19 -9.52
CA HIS A 289 8.66 -5.92 -9.24
C HIS A 289 7.75 -6.79 -10.11
N THR A 290 8.19 -8.04 -10.36
CA THR A 290 7.64 -9.01 -11.30
C THR A 290 7.83 -8.64 -12.77
N GLN A 291 7.36 -9.52 -13.67
CA GLN A 291 7.48 -9.30 -15.08
C GLN A 291 6.51 -8.21 -15.57
N ASN A 292 5.22 -8.34 -15.26
CA ASN A 292 4.18 -7.47 -15.80
C ASN A 292 3.16 -6.97 -14.77
N HIS A 293 3.55 -6.92 -13.48
CA HIS A 293 2.79 -6.32 -12.40
C HIS A 293 1.43 -6.98 -12.11
N LYS A 294 1.28 -8.28 -12.38
CA LYS A 294 0.05 -9.01 -12.02
C LYS A 294 -0.13 -9.13 -10.52
N ASN A 295 -1.39 -9.17 -10.08
CA ASN A 295 -1.69 -9.61 -8.73
C ASN A 295 -1.35 -11.10 -8.57
N LEU A 296 -0.25 -11.38 -7.89
CA LEU A 296 0.28 -12.74 -7.76
C LEU A 296 -0.64 -13.72 -7.03
N THR A 297 -1.62 -13.21 -6.27
CA THR A 297 -2.59 -14.07 -5.55
C THR A 297 -3.69 -14.62 -6.45
N GLU A 298 -3.77 -14.14 -7.69
CA GLU A 298 -4.84 -14.40 -8.65
C GLU A 298 -4.39 -15.26 -9.83
N ILE A 299 -3.13 -15.58 -9.89
CA ILE A 299 -2.53 -16.44 -10.90
C ILE A 299 -2.05 -17.76 -10.29
N SER A 300 -1.80 -18.75 -11.15
CA SER A 300 -1.30 -20.05 -10.70
C SER A 300 0.11 -19.96 -10.13
N GLU A 301 0.47 -20.93 -9.27
CA GLU A 301 1.82 -20.98 -8.70
C GLU A 301 2.92 -21.10 -9.77
N GLU A 302 2.62 -21.75 -10.91
CA GLU A 302 3.52 -21.84 -12.05
C GLU A 302 3.69 -20.47 -12.73
N GLU A 303 2.62 -19.70 -12.91
CA GLU A 303 2.70 -18.35 -13.45
C GLU A 303 3.46 -17.41 -12.51
N VAL A 304 3.29 -17.53 -11.17
CA VAL A 304 4.12 -16.79 -10.21
C VAL A 304 5.60 -17.09 -10.40
N ALA A 305 5.97 -18.36 -10.60
CA ALA A 305 7.36 -18.74 -10.86
C ALA A 305 7.88 -18.10 -12.15
N ASN A 306 7.07 -18.07 -13.21
CA ASN A 306 7.43 -17.45 -14.49
C ASN A 306 7.59 -15.93 -14.37
N GLU A 307 6.69 -15.23 -13.65
CA GLU A 307 6.80 -13.79 -13.35
C GLU A 307 8.13 -13.45 -12.66
N PHE A 308 8.56 -14.28 -11.71
CA PHE A 308 9.82 -14.09 -10.99
C PHE A 308 11.04 -14.40 -11.87
N ALA A 309 11.03 -15.53 -12.56
CA ALA A 309 12.15 -15.95 -13.41
C ALA A 309 12.41 -14.96 -14.55
N ALA A 310 11.38 -14.60 -15.31
CA ALA A 310 11.50 -13.69 -16.45
C ALA A 310 11.98 -12.30 -16.04
N SER A 311 11.42 -11.77 -14.92
CA SER A 311 11.88 -10.49 -14.37
C SER A 311 13.35 -10.52 -13.95
N ASN A 312 13.77 -11.58 -13.24
CA ASN A 312 15.14 -11.72 -12.78
C ASN A 312 16.13 -11.81 -13.95
N ASP A 313 15.82 -12.61 -14.98
CA ASP A 313 16.66 -12.77 -16.15
C ASP A 313 16.82 -11.45 -16.91
N THR A 314 15.73 -10.70 -17.08
CA THR A 314 15.76 -9.39 -17.75
C THR A 314 16.62 -8.39 -16.99
N ILE A 315 16.40 -8.23 -15.67
CA ILE A 315 17.15 -7.30 -14.86
C ILE A 315 18.63 -7.69 -14.74
N TYR A 316 18.92 -8.99 -14.57
CA TYR A 316 20.31 -9.50 -14.56
C TYR A 316 21.03 -9.22 -15.87
N ASN A 317 20.36 -9.41 -17.02
CA ASN A 317 20.96 -9.15 -18.31
C ASN A 317 21.34 -7.68 -18.53
N ILE A 318 20.65 -6.75 -17.89
CA ILE A 318 20.93 -5.31 -17.92
C ILE A 318 22.02 -4.96 -16.91
N THR A 319 21.81 -5.30 -15.66
CA THR A 319 22.65 -4.80 -14.54
C THR A 319 23.89 -5.65 -14.28
N LYS A 320 23.93 -6.88 -14.75
CA LYS A 320 24.92 -7.92 -14.42
C LYS A 320 25.06 -8.19 -12.93
N ARG A 321 24.01 -7.89 -12.17
CA ARG A 321 23.93 -8.12 -10.71
C ARG A 321 22.81 -9.11 -10.39
N GLU A 322 23.06 -9.98 -9.40
CA GLU A 322 22.05 -10.93 -8.91
C GLU A 322 20.81 -10.18 -8.39
N VAL A 323 19.62 -10.64 -8.75
CA VAL A 323 18.34 -10.13 -8.27
C VAL A 323 17.92 -10.92 -7.04
N THR A 324 18.18 -10.37 -5.86
CA THR A 324 18.04 -11.09 -4.58
C THR A 324 16.77 -10.73 -3.82
N ALA A 325 16.01 -9.74 -4.31
CA ALA A 325 14.81 -9.26 -3.65
C ALA A 325 13.66 -9.01 -4.63
N VAL A 326 12.44 -9.07 -4.13
CA VAL A 326 11.21 -8.72 -4.87
C VAL A 326 10.30 -7.87 -4.01
N ALA A 327 9.63 -6.90 -4.63
CA ALA A 327 8.43 -6.27 -4.06
C ALA A 327 7.20 -6.90 -4.72
N TYR A 328 6.25 -7.32 -3.90
CA TYR A 328 5.00 -7.88 -4.44
C TYR A 328 4.11 -6.77 -5.00
N PRO A 329 3.63 -6.86 -6.25
CA PRO A 329 2.62 -5.96 -6.77
C PRO A 329 1.42 -5.85 -5.81
N TYR A 330 0.94 -4.62 -5.59
CA TYR A 330 -0.15 -4.32 -4.64
C TYR A 330 0.13 -4.76 -3.19
N GLY A 331 1.36 -5.17 -2.88
CA GLY A 331 1.71 -5.77 -1.59
C GLY A 331 1.03 -7.13 -1.35
N SER A 332 0.43 -7.74 -2.36
CA SER A 332 -0.41 -8.93 -2.25
C SER A 332 0.40 -10.22 -2.32
N PHE A 333 0.17 -11.13 -1.37
CA PHE A 333 0.79 -12.45 -1.36
C PHE A 333 -0.07 -13.47 -0.60
N ASN A 334 0.08 -14.73 -0.97
CA ASN A 334 -0.50 -15.90 -0.31
C ASN A 334 0.58 -16.97 -0.11
N ASP A 335 0.22 -18.13 0.42
CA ASP A 335 1.18 -19.18 0.70
C ASP A 335 1.87 -19.74 -0.57
N ALA A 336 1.18 -19.74 -1.73
CA ALA A 336 1.77 -20.14 -3.01
C ALA A 336 2.85 -19.15 -3.46
N VAL A 337 2.54 -17.84 -3.41
CA VAL A 337 3.50 -16.77 -3.69
C VAL A 337 4.72 -16.86 -2.77
N LEU A 338 4.50 -17.06 -1.47
CA LEU A 338 5.60 -17.21 -0.50
C LEU A 338 6.47 -18.43 -0.78
N ARG A 339 5.90 -19.57 -1.22
CA ARG A 339 6.70 -20.73 -1.62
C ARG A 339 7.61 -20.40 -2.79
N GLN A 340 7.10 -19.71 -3.80
CA GLN A 340 7.94 -19.32 -4.94
C GLN A 340 8.95 -18.22 -4.56
N ALA A 341 8.57 -17.22 -3.79
CA ALA A 341 9.51 -16.18 -3.33
C ALA A 341 10.73 -16.77 -2.62
N ARG A 342 10.57 -17.79 -1.79
CA ARG A 342 11.68 -18.50 -1.12
C ARG A 342 12.63 -19.23 -2.08
N ARG A 343 12.19 -19.54 -3.30
CA ARG A 343 13.02 -20.22 -4.32
C ARG A 343 13.86 -19.24 -5.13
N TYR A 344 13.34 -18.02 -5.34
CA TYR A 344 13.94 -17.05 -6.24
C TYR A 344 14.67 -15.92 -5.50
N TYR A 345 14.31 -15.61 -4.25
CA TYR A 345 14.79 -14.44 -3.55
C TYR A 345 15.28 -14.76 -2.14
N ARG A 346 16.10 -13.88 -1.60
CA ARG A 346 16.55 -13.91 -0.20
C ARG A 346 15.55 -13.20 0.71
N GLU A 347 14.83 -12.22 0.17
CA GLU A 347 13.84 -11.43 0.89
C GLU A 347 12.75 -10.88 -0.05
N ALA A 348 11.61 -10.56 0.52
CA ALA A 348 10.50 -10.01 -0.26
C ALA A 348 9.71 -8.96 0.53
N PHE A 349 9.27 -7.92 -0.18
CA PHE A 349 8.70 -6.72 0.36
C PHE A 349 7.20 -6.62 0.04
N SER A 350 6.44 -6.15 1.04
CA SER A 350 5.01 -5.89 0.95
C SER A 350 4.69 -4.52 1.51
N VAL A 351 3.48 -4.05 1.33
CA VAL A 351 2.92 -2.88 2.01
C VAL A 351 2.06 -3.28 3.21
N VAL A 352 1.77 -4.57 3.36
CA VAL A 352 0.91 -5.11 4.41
C VAL A 352 1.73 -5.85 5.45
N ASN A 353 1.64 -5.41 6.71
CA ASN A 353 2.24 -6.12 7.81
C ASN A 353 1.30 -7.20 8.34
N LYS A 354 1.48 -8.43 7.90
CA LYS A 354 0.72 -9.59 8.41
C LYS A 354 1.26 -10.15 9.74
N GLY A 355 2.28 -9.50 10.34
CA GLY A 355 2.77 -9.82 11.69
C GLY A 355 3.57 -11.12 11.84
N ARG A 356 3.88 -11.82 10.73
CA ARG A 356 4.58 -13.11 10.77
C ARG A 356 6.10 -13.00 10.96
N GLY A 357 6.67 -11.80 10.80
CA GLY A 357 8.11 -11.54 11.00
C GLY A 357 9.05 -12.23 10.00
N SER A 358 8.51 -12.73 8.92
CA SER A 358 9.27 -13.41 7.86
C SER A 358 10.07 -12.41 7.02
N VAL A 359 11.24 -12.82 6.54
CA VAL A 359 12.01 -12.04 5.55
C VAL A 359 11.33 -12.01 4.16
N TYR A 360 10.30 -12.80 3.96
CA TYR A 360 9.48 -12.81 2.74
C TYR A 360 8.17 -12.04 2.90
N GLU A 361 8.00 -11.27 3.97
CA GLU A 361 6.81 -10.50 4.30
C GLU A 361 7.21 -9.15 4.92
N ILE A 362 8.29 -8.53 4.40
CA ILE A 362 8.85 -7.30 4.96
C ILE A 362 7.94 -6.13 4.63
N PRO A 363 7.33 -5.47 5.65
CA PRO A 363 6.45 -4.33 5.40
C PRO A 363 7.25 -3.08 5.08
N ARG A 364 6.70 -2.22 4.21
CA ARG A 364 7.23 -0.91 3.86
C ARG A 364 6.22 0.19 4.20
N THR A 365 6.72 1.38 4.42
CA THR A 365 5.91 2.58 4.63
C THR A 365 5.79 3.34 3.32
N THR A 366 4.57 3.44 2.79
CA THR A 366 4.30 4.27 1.60
C THR A 366 4.51 5.73 1.92
N ILE A 367 5.23 6.43 1.07
CA ILE A 367 5.50 7.86 1.17
C ILE A 367 4.85 8.57 -0.02
N ASP A 368 4.09 9.60 0.29
CA ASP A 368 3.48 10.49 -0.68
C ASP A 368 3.73 11.96 -0.31
N ASP A 369 3.34 12.89 -1.18
CA ASP A 369 3.66 14.32 -1.04
C ASP A 369 3.03 15.01 0.19
N SER A 370 2.11 14.35 0.89
CA SER A 370 1.48 14.88 2.11
C SER A 370 2.31 14.70 3.36
N ILE A 371 3.27 13.78 3.31
CA ILE A 371 4.15 13.55 4.43
C ILE A 371 5.17 14.69 4.47
N SER A 372 4.73 15.83 5.03
CA SER A 372 5.60 16.98 5.19
C SER A 372 6.80 16.65 6.07
N ILE A 373 7.92 17.33 5.86
CA ILE A 373 9.15 17.16 6.64
C ILE A 373 8.94 17.29 8.16
N LEU A 374 7.97 18.09 8.60
CA LEU A 374 7.63 18.24 10.02
C LEU A 374 7.02 16.99 10.65
N ARG A 375 6.37 16.15 9.84
CA ARG A 375 5.75 14.88 10.25
C ARG A 375 6.63 13.67 9.96
N PHE A 376 7.59 13.82 9.09
CA PHE A 376 8.44 12.75 8.64
C PHE A 376 9.09 11.96 9.78
N PRO A 377 9.59 12.59 10.87
CA PRO A 377 10.11 11.86 12.04
C PRO A 377 9.10 10.92 12.69
N LEU A 378 7.79 11.24 12.63
CA LEU A 378 6.74 10.41 13.24
C LEU A 378 6.48 9.12 12.44
N PHE A 379 6.82 9.08 11.16
CA PHE A 379 6.73 7.88 10.33
C PHE A 379 7.90 6.92 10.52
N LEU A 380 8.94 7.37 11.23
CA LEU A 380 10.16 6.62 11.47
C LEU A 380 10.19 5.98 12.86
N MET A 381 9.26 6.34 13.73
CA MET A 381 9.12 5.84 15.10
C MET A 381 8.21 4.62 15.16
#